data_e6d8422af4bcf475c80650a05e4352e6
#
_entry.id   e6d8422af4bcf475c80650a05e4352e6
#
_cell.length_a   1.000
_cell.length_b   1.000
_cell.length_c   1.000
_cell.angle_alpha   90.00
_cell.angle_beta   90.00
_cell.angle_gamma   90.00
#
_symmetry.space_group_name_H-M   'P 1'
#
loop_
_entity.id
_entity.type
_entity.pdbx_description
1 polymer ?
#
loop_
_entity_poly.entity_id
_entity_poly.type
_entity_poly.pdbx_seq_one_letter_code
_entity_poly.pdbx_strand_id
1 'polypeptide(L)'
;MSLRAKTIEVPPYTLSMALRLYAATTSAGKLRDFRTAALAHSVDIEPLPGIETIPAPDEDGDTFLENAATKAVFYSRFAPGELVVADDSGLEVDALGGAPGVRSARYAADSGLVDSPDANDNTDVWNNMVLLQKMEAFPAALRTARYHCTLVAARDGEVVQVADGTVEGMILDAPRGTGGFGYDPLFYVPELGKSIAEIDLETKLSVSHRGRAIAALVAMLAR
;
A
#
# COMPACT_ATOMS: atom_id res chain seq x y z
N MET A 1 -10.78 49.30 -48.82
CA MET A 1 -10.95 49.01 -47.38
C MET A 1 -10.57 47.54 -47.16
N SER A 2 -9.39 47.31 -46.58
CA SER A 2 -8.86 45.97 -46.36
C SER A 2 -9.17 45.56 -44.90
N LEU A 3 -9.95 44.52 -44.74
CA LEU A 3 -10.24 43.91 -43.42
C LEU A 3 -9.02 43.05 -43.03
N ARG A 4 -8.25 43.53 -42.02
CA ARG A 4 -7.23 42.72 -41.38
C ARG A 4 -7.92 41.72 -40.44
N ALA A 5 -7.70 40.43 -40.72
CA ALA A 5 -8.06 39.37 -39.79
C ALA A 5 -7.24 39.51 -38.52
N LYS A 6 -7.91 39.62 -37.37
CA LYS A 6 -7.29 39.49 -36.03
C LYS A 6 -7.01 38.03 -35.77
N THR A 7 -5.76 37.67 -35.76
CA THR A 7 -5.30 36.36 -35.22
C THR A 7 -5.55 36.36 -33.71
N ILE A 8 -6.40 35.45 -33.26
CA ILE A 8 -6.58 35.18 -31.83
C ILE A 8 -5.41 34.30 -31.43
N GLU A 9 -4.44 34.86 -30.70
CA GLU A 9 -3.42 34.08 -30.03
C GLU A 9 -4.08 33.30 -28.91
N VAL A 10 -4.14 32.00 -29.07
CA VAL A 10 -4.50 31.08 -27.97
C VAL A 10 -3.29 30.99 -27.06
N PRO A 11 -3.39 31.30 -25.76
CA PRO A 11 -2.25 31.23 -24.85
C PRO A 11 -1.77 29.77 -24.72
N PRO A 12 -0.42 29.51 -24.77
CA PRO A 12 0.13 28.16 -24.79
C PRO A 12 0.38 27.61 -23.38
N TYR A 13 -0.52 27.78 -22.44
CA TYR A 13 -0.38 27.23 -21.08
C TYR A 13 -1.68 26.61 -20.61
N THR A 14 -2.01 25.43 -21.12
CA THR A 14 -2.67 24.45 -20.28
C THR A 14 -1.59 23.87 -19.36
N LEU A 15 -1.40 24.49 -18.19
CA LEU A 15 -0.77 23.79 -17.08
C LEU A 15 -1.62 22.54 -16.85
N SER A 16 -1.13 21.38 -17.28
CA SER A 16 -1.61 20.11 -16.77
C SER A 16 -1.41 20.22 -15.26
N MET A 17 -2.49 20.48 -14.52
CA MET A 17 -2.43 20.42 -13.08
C MET A 17 -1.97 19.01 -12.75
N ALA A 18 -0.80 18.89 -12.12
CA ALA A 18 -0.30 17.60 -11.67
C ALA A 18 -1.41 16.96 -10.83
N LEU A 19 -1.73 15.70 -11.11
CA LEU A 19 -2.73 14.96 -10.37
C LEU A 19 -2.31 14.92 -8.90
N ARG A 20 -3.15 15.45 -8.01
CA ARG A 20 -2.94 15.42 -6.57
C ARG A 20 -3.89 14.42 -5.94
N LEU A 21 -3.37 13.61 -5.04
CA LEU A 21 -4.12 12.62 -4.26
C LEU A 21 -3.87 12.85 -2.76
N TYR A 22 -4.87 12.63 -1.94
CA TYR A 22 -4.71 12.58 -0.50
C TYR A 22 -4.68 11.13 -0.01
N ALA A 23 -3.62 10.74 0.71
CA ALA A 23 -3.51 9.40 1.29
C ALA A 23 -4.24 9.33 2.64
N ALA A 24 -5.20 8.42 2.76
CA ALA A 24 -5.92 8.11 3.99
C ALA A 24 -5.13 7.07 4.81
N THR A 25 -3.97 7.47 5.31
CA THR A 25 -3.13 6.61 6.16
C THR A 25 -2.37 7.43 7.19
N THR A 26 -2.30 6.92 8.42
CA THR A 26 -1.44 7.43 9.49
C THR A 26 -0.08 6.72 9.54
N SER A 27 0.10 5.65 8.76
CA SER A 27 1.37 4.91 8.69
C SER A 27 2.43 5.70 7.91
N ALA A 28 3.46 6.17 8.62
CA ALA A 28 4.59 6.88 8.01
C ALA A 28 5.31 6.03 6.93
N GLY A 29 5.37 4.70 7.12
CA GLY A 29 5.95 3.77 6.16
C GLY A 29 5.15 3.73 4.86
N LYS A 30 3.83 3.54 4.94
CA LYS A 30 2.94 3.53 3.79
C LYS A 30 2.95 4.86 3.04
N LEU A 31 2.86 5.98 3.77
CA LEU A 31 2.88 7.31 3.17
C LEU A 31 4.18 7.57 2.41
N ARG A 32 5.33 7.17 2.97
CA ARG A 32 6.63 7.27 2.29
C ARG A 32 6.64 6.44 1.01
N ASP A 33 6.19 5.19 1.07
CA ASP A 33 6.13 4.29 -0.08
C ASP A 33 5.24 4.89 -1.19
N PHE A 34 4.05 5.40 -0.84
CA PHE A 34 3.13 6.02 -1.80
C PHE A 34 3.70 7.27 -2.46
N ARG A 35 4.27 8.19 -1.68
CA ARG A 35 4.89 9.41 -2.20
C ARG A 35 6.00 9.09 -3.19
N THR A 36 6.92 8.20 -2.80
CA THR A 36 8.06 7.87 -3.64
C THR A 36 7.62 7.16 -4.93
N ALA A 37 6.66 6.24 -4.85
CA ALA A 37 6.13 5.57 -6.03
C ALA A 37 5.39 6.54 -6.98
N ALA A 38 4.62 7.47 -6.43
CA ALA A 38 3.85 8.43 -7.22
C ALA A 38 4.72 9.48 -7.93
N LEU A 39 5.85 9.87 -7.34
CA LEU A 39 6.81 10.80 -7.95
C LEU A 39 7.32 10.30 -9.29
N ALA A 40 7.52 8.99 -9.46
CA ALA A 40 7.91 8.39 -10.74
C ALA A 40 6.87 8.61 -11.85
N HIS A 41 5.64 8.96 -11.50
CA HIS A 41 4.52 9.21 -12.40
C HIS A 41 4.08 10.68 -12.44
N SER A 42 4.85 11.59 -11.85
CA SER A 42 4.52 13.03 -11.75
C SER A 42 3.18 13.28 -11.04
N VAL A 43 2.86 12.45 -10.05
CA VAL A 43 1.68 12.57 -9.18
C VAL A 43 2.15 12.97 -7.80
N ASP A 44 1.45 13.92 -7.19
CA ASP A 44 1.69 14.33 -5.81
C ASP A 44 0.73 13.60 -4.86
N ILE A 45 1.28 12.95 -3.83
CA ILE A 45 0.49 12.30 -2.77
C ILE A 45 0.83 12.94 -1.44
N GLU A 46 -0.17 13.57 -0.82
CA GLU A 46 -0.07 14.16 0.50
C GLU A 46 -0.92 13.42 1.53
N PRO A 47 -0.59 13.47 2.82
CA PRO A 47 -1.49 12.94 3.84
C PRO A 47 -2.80 13.72 3.81
N LEU A 48 -3.92 13.02 4.05
CA LEU A 48 -5.21 13.69 4.20
C LEU A 48 -5.14 14.69 5.37
N PRO A 49 -5.43 15.98 5.15
CA PRO A 49 -5.37 16.98 6.21
C PRO A 49 -6.24 16.59 7.40
N GLY A 50 -5.66 16.62 8.61
CA GLY A 50 -6.37 16.31 9.84
C GLY A 50 -6.70 14.85 10.08
N ILE A 51 -6.16 13.92 9.31
CA ILE A 51 -6.45 12.47 9.43
C ILE A 51 -6.25 11.93 10.85
N GLU A 52 -5.27 12.48 11.61
CA GLU A 52 -4.96 12.04 12.98
C GLU A 52 -6.08 12.35 13.97
N THR A 53 -6.98 13.27 13.63
CA THR A 53 -8.14 13.67 14.45
C THR A 53 -9.44 13.03 14.03
N ILE A 54 -9.45 12.33 12.89
CA ILE A 54 -10.62 11.65 12.34
C ILE A 54 -10.60 10.21 12.87
N PRO A 55 -11.66 9.76 13.59
CA PRO A 55 -11.75 8.37 14.00
C PRO A 55 -11.65 7.43 12.81
N ALA A 56 -10.81 6.40 12.90
CA ALA A 56 -10.70 5.41 11.83
C ALA A 56 -12.00 4.61 11.71
N PRO A 57 -12.45 4.30 10.50
CA PRO A 57 -13.55 3.36 10.30
C PRO A 57 -13.11 1.94 10.68
N ASP A 58 -14.07 1.09 11.04
CA ASP A 58 -13.80 -0.32 11.30
C ASP A 58 -13.31 -1.02 10.02
N GLU A 59 -12.28 -1.85 10.17
CA GLU A 59 -11.69 -2.68 9.10
C GLU A 59 -12.03 -4.15 9.40
N ASP A 60 -13.29 -4.51 9.19
CA ASP A 60 -13.84 -5.85 9.47
C ASP A 60 -14.16 -6.65 8.19
N GLY A 61 -13.80 -6.11 7.04
CA GLY A 61 -13.95 -6.79 5.75
C GLY A 61 -13.09 -8.03 5.62
N ASP A 62 -13.60 -9.01 4.87
CA ASP A 62 -12.93 -10.28 4.60
C ASP A 62 -11.87 -10.17 3.49
N THR A 63 -11.86 -9.07 2.73
CA THR A 63 -10.95 -8.84 1.62
C THR A 63 -10.23 -7.50 1.71
N PHE A 64 -9.04 -7.41 1.09
CA PHE A 64 -8.32 -6.13 0.97
C PHE A 64 -9.17 -5.06 0.28
N LEU A 65 -9.98 -5.44 -0.72
CA LEU A 65 -10.84 -4.51 -1.43
C LEU A 65 -11.91 -3.91 -0.50
N GLU A 66 -12.57 -4.71 0.30
CA GLU A 66 -13.61 -4.23 1.23
C GLU A 66 -13.04 -3.25 2.23
N ASN A 67 -11.90 -3.57 2.86
CA ASN A 67 -11.25 -2.68 3.81
C ASN A 67 -10.73 -1.39 3.16
N ALA A 68 -10.08 -1.48 1.99
CA ALA A 68 -9.59 -0.31 1.27
C ALA A 68 -10.75 0.59 0.82
N ALA A 69 -11.86 0.01 0.32
CA ALA A 69 -13.03 0.76 -0.11
C ALA A 69 -13.72 1.46 1.07
N THR A 70 -13.91 0.75 2.18
CA THR A 70 -14.47 1.32 3.42
C THR A 70 -13.68 2.55 3.86
N LYS A 71 -12.35 2.46 3.91
CA LYS A 71 -11.48 3.58 4.26
C LYS A 71 -11.56 4.73 3.24
N ALA A 72 -11.41 4.44 1.96
CA ALA A 72 -11.40 5.48 0.93
C ALA A 72 -12.72 6.25 0.88
N VAL A 73 -13.85 5.54 0.88
CA VAL A 73 -15.19 6.13 0.89
C VAL A 73 -15.42 6.97 2.14
N PHE A 74 -15.02 6.47 3.31
CA PHE A 74 -15.16 7.19 4.57
C PHE A 74 -14.36 8.48 4.56
N TYR A 75 -13.05 8.39 4.28
CA TYR A 75 -12.15 9.52 4.38
C TYR A 75 -12.34 10.56 3.26
N SER A 76 -12.85 10.18 2.09
CA SER A 76 -13.10 11.12 0.99
C SER A 76 -14.17 12.20 1.34
N ARG A 77 -15.02 11.94 2.33
CA ARG A 77 -16.01 12.90 2.83
C ARG A 77 -15.39 14.06 3.62
N PHE A 78 -14.13 13.93 4.04
CA PHE A 78 -13.38 14.96 4.76
C PHE A 78 -12.51 15.83 3.84
N ALA A 79 -12.49 15.53 2.53
CA ALA A 79 -11.83 16.35 1.51
C ALA A 79 -12.76 16.52 0.30
N PRO A 80 -13.85 17.31 0.41
CA PRO A 80 -14.85 17.46 -0.65
C PRO A 80 -14.25 17.87 -1.99
N GLY A 81 -14.62 17.15 -3.06
CA GLY A 81 -14.14 17.38 -4.43
C GLY A 81 -12.75 16.80 -4.73
N GLU A 82 -11.98 16.41 -3.73
CA GLU A 82 -10.63 15.87 -3.89
C GLU A 82 -10.63 14.34 -4.01
N LEU A 83 -9.59 13.80 -4.64
CA LEU A 83 -9.35 12.35 -4.67
C LEU A 83 -8.61 11.91 -3.41
N VAL A 84 -9.23 11.00 -2.66
CA VAL A 84 -8.64 10.37 -1.49
C VAL A 84 -8.36 8.92 -1.81
N VAL A 85 -7.14 8.46 -1.53
CA VAL A 85 -6.72 7.07 -1.72
C VAL A 85 -6.51 6.39 -0.39
N ALA A 86 -7.02 5.18 -0.26
CA ALA A 86 -6.71 4.29 0.84
C ALA A 86 -6.25 2.94 0.33
N ASP A 87 -5.37 2.29 1.09
CA ASP A 87 -4.96 0.92 0.82
C ASP A 87 -5.41 -0.02 1.92
N ASP A 88 -5.65 -1.25 1.53
CA ASP A 88 -5.42 -2.39 2.40
C ASP A 88 -4.42 -3.34 1.76
N SER A 89 -3.52 -3.89 2.57
CA SER A 89 -2.40 -4.66 2.05
C SER A 89 -1.88 -5.62 3.10
N GLY A 90 -1.40 -6.76 2.64
CA GLY A 90 -0.90 -7.77 3.54
C GLY A 90 -0.04 -8.82 2.84
N LEU A 91 0.43 -9.75 3.65
CA LEU A 91 1.17 -10.92 3.25
C LEU A 91 0.20 -12.10 3.13
N GLU A 92 0.24 -12.80 2.02
CA GLU A 92 -0.47 -14.06 1.80
C GLU A 92 0.54 -15.19 1.65
N VAL A 93 0.43 -16.24 2.48
CA VAL A 93 1.31 -17.41 2.44
C VAL A 93 0.53 -18.64 2.01
N ASP A 94 0.96 -19.28 0.92
CA ASP A 94 0.20 -20.38 0.30
C ASP A 94 0.02 -21.57 1.25
N ALA A 95 1.08 -21.96 1.95
CA ALA A 95 1.05 -23.06 2.92
C ALA A 95 0.13 -22.80 4.12
N LEU A 96 -0.22 -21.55 4.37
CA LEU A 96 -1.13 -21.15 5.45
C LEU A 96 -2.53 -20.79 4.91
N GLY A 97 -2.86 -21.19 3.67
CA GLY A 97 -4.15 -20.92 3.03
C GLY A 97 -4.42 -19.43 2.82
N GLY A 98 -3.37 -18.62 2.58
CA GLY A 98 -3.46 -17.18 2.39
C GLY A 98 -3.28 -16.35 3.67
N ALA A 99 -3.21 -17.00 4.86
CA ALA A 99 -2.92 -16.25 6.09
C ALA A 99 -1.48 -15.70 6.05
N PRO A 100 -1.24 -14.54 6.69
CA PRO A 100 -2.13 -13.71 7.49
C PRO A 100 -3.19 -12.90 6.70
N GLY A 101 -3.01 -12.61 5.41
CA GLY A 101 -3.99 -11.90 4.59
C GLY A 101 -4.35 -10.52 5.17
N VAL A 102 -5.64 -10.19 5.24
CA VAL A 102 -6.17 -8.94 5.82
C VAL A 102 -5.83 -8.78 7.31
N ARG A 103 -5.37 -9.84 7.98
CA ARG A 103 -4.95 -9.83 9.39
C ARG A 103 -3.46 -9.54 9.55
N SER A 104 -2.74 -9.18 8.48
CA SER A 104 -1.28 -9.03 8.48
C SER A 104 -0.76 -8.11 9.59
N ALA A 105 -1.40 -6.97 9.83
CA ALA A 105 -0.98 -6.01 10.86
C ALA A 105 -1.20 -6.50 12.29
N ARG A 106 -2.12 -7.44 12.52
CA ARG A 106 -2.53 -7.92 13.85
C ARG A 106 -2.39 -9.44 14.01
N TYR A 107 -1.56 -10.06 13.19
CA TYR A 107 -1.44 -11.53 13.12
C TYR A 107 -1.02 -12.17 14.43
N ALA A 108 -0.09 -11.55 15.15
CA ALA A 108 0.33 -12.02 16.46
C ALA A 108 -0.78 -11.88 17.50
N ALA A 109 -1.45 -10.74 17.56
CA ALA A 109 -2.55 -10.51 18.48
C ALA A 109 -3.72 -11.50 18.26
N ASP A 110 -4.02 -11.78 16.98
CA ASP A 110 -5.11 -12.71 16.61
C ASP A 110 -4.73 -14.19 16.80
N SER A 111 -3.43 -14.49 16.90
CA SER A 111 -2.95 -15.88 16.94
C SER A 111 -3.21 -16.59 18.27
N GLY A 112 -3.36 -15.83 19.36
CA GLY A 112 -3.37 -16.34 20.72
C GLY A 112 -2.06 -17.01 21.18
N LEU A 113 -0.97 -16.88 20.41
CA LEU A 113 0.34 -17.46 20.69
C LEU A 113 1.25 -16.53 21.50
N VAL A 114 0.90 -15.28 21.61
CA VAL A 114 1.59 -14.28 22.42
C VAL A 114 0.59 -13.67 23.40
N ASP A 115 0.97 -13.59 24.67
CA ASP A 115 0.27 -12.73 25.61
C ASP A 115 0.33 -11.31 25.07
N SER A 116 -0.80 -10.63 25.01
CA SER A 116 -1.00 -9.33 24.37
C SER A 116 0.28 -8.47 24.35
N PRO A 117 0.88 -8.16 23.21
CA PRO A 117 2.10 -7.38 23.18
C PRO A 117 1.82 -6.04 23.88
N ASP A 118 2.69 -5.64 24.80
CA ASP A 118 2.62 -4.31 25.41
C ASP A 118 2.56 -3.26 24.29
N ALA A 119 1.82 -2.19 24.50
CA ALA A 119 1.67 -1.11 23.50
C ALA A 119 3.02 -0.48 23.09
N ASN A 120 4.10 -0.80 23.81
CA ASN A 120 5.47 -0.39 23.51
C ASN A 120 6.29 -1.43 22.75
N ASP A 121 5.75 -2.63 22.53
CA ASP A 121 6.44 -3.67 21.80
C ASP A 121 6.31 -3.48 20.29
N ASN A 122 7.38 -3.78 19.57
CA ASN A 122 7.38 -3.72 18.12
C ASN A 122 6.48 -4.84 17.55
N THR A 123 5.26 -4.49 17.18
CA THR A 123 4.25 -5.42 16.62
C THR A 123 4.79 -6.22 15.44
N ASP A 124 5.67 -5.62 14.61
CA ASP A 124 6.28 -6.32 13.47
C ASP A 124 7.13 -7.50 13.92
N VAL A 125 7.88 -7.35 15.03
CA VAL A 125 8.70 -8.44 15.59
C VAL A 125 7.82 -9.62 16.01
N TRP A 126 6.72 -9.35 16.71
CA TRP A 126 5.79 -10.39 17.13
C TRP A 126 5.09 -11.07 15.96
N ASN A 127 4.65 -10.30 14.95
CA ASN A 127 4.05 -10.84 13.74
C ASN A 127 5.03 -11.76 13.00
N ASN A 128 6.30 -11.36 12.89
CA ASN A 128 7.35 -12.17 12.27
C ASN A 128 7.62 -13.46 13.07
N MET A 129 7.66 -13.39 14.40
CA MET A 129 7.85 -14.57 15.25
C MET A 129 6.72 -15.58 15.08
N VAL A 130 5.46 -15.13 15.09
CA VAL A 130 4.30 -16.01 14.89
C VAL A 130 4.32 -16.60 13.47
N LEU A 131 4.67 -15.83 12.47
CA LEU A 131 4.81 -16.36 11.10
C LEU A 131 5.86 -17.46 11.04
N LEU A 132 7.05 -17.22 11.56
CA LEU A 132 8.14 -18.24 11.59
C LEU A 132 7.70 -19.50 12.33
N GLN A 133 7.07 -19.38 13.48
CA GLN A 133 6.56 -20.52 14.24
C GLN A 133 5.55 -21.35 13.44
N LYS A 134 4.60 -20.69 12.75
CA LYS A 134 3.62 -21.39 11.90
C LYS A 134 4.24 -22.02 10.67
N MET A 135 5.37 -21.47 10.19
CA MET A 135 6.09 -21.98 9.02
C MET A 135 7.13 -23.05 9.36
N GLU A 136 7.39 -23.35 10.64
CA GLU A 136 8.46 -24.28 11.07
C GLU A 136 8.33 -25.67 10.42
N ALA A 137 7.11 -26.18 10.29
CA ALA A 137 6.86 -27.52 9.72
C ALA A 137 6.95 -27.58 8.19
N PHE A 138 7.03 -26.42 7.50
CA PHE A 138 6.99 -26.37 6.05
C PHE A 138 8.40 -26.28 5.45
N PRO A 139 8.77 -27.21 4.51
CA PRO A 139 10.03 -27.12 3.80
C PRO A 139 10.08 -25.90 2.87
N ALA A 140 11.28 -25.46 2.50
CA ALA A 140 11.49 -24.27 1.66
C ALA A 140 10.62 -24.24 0.39
N ALA A 141 10.44 -25.38 -0.28
CA ALA A 141 9.64 -25.47 -1.51
C ALA A 141 8.14 -25.13 -1.32
N LEU A 142 7.62 -25.16 -0.09
CA LEU A 142 6.24 -24.83 0.23
C LEU A 142 6.06 -23.46 0.88
N ARG A 143 7.11 -22.64 0.94
CA ARG A 143 7.08 -21.31 1.58
C ARG A 143 6.78 -20.19 0.59
N THR A 144 6.09 -20.49 -0.51
CA THR A 144 5.65 -19.47 -1.47
C THR A 144 4.65 -18.52 -0.81
N ALA A 145 4.81 -17.25 -1.14
CA ALA A 145 4.02 -16.18 -0.57
C ALA A 145 3.95 -15.00 -1.54
N ARG A 146 2.99 -14.11 -1.32
CA ARG A 146 2.92 -12.82 -2.02
C ARG A 146 2.60 -11.70 -1.06
N TYR A 147 3.12 -10.52 -1.34
CA TYR A 147 2.52 -9.29 -0.85
C TYR A 147 1.45 -8.82 -1.83
N HIS A 148 0.32 -8.42 -1.29
CA HIS A 148 -0.80 -7.86 -2.02
C HIS A 148 -1.14 -6.47 -1.48
N CYS A 149 -1.48 -5.53 -2.37
CA CYS A 149 -2.01 -4.22 -2.04
C CYS A 149 -3.18 -3.92 -2.95
N THR A 150 -4.33 -3.65 -2.37
CA THR A 150 -5.47 -3.04 -3.06
C THR A 150 -5.52 -1.56 -2.69
N LEU A 151 -5.49 -0.70 -3.71
CA LEU A 151 -5.70 0.75 -3.61
C LEU A 151 -7.07 1.12 -4.13
N VAL A 152 -7.79 1.92 -3.37
CA VAL A 152 -9.07 2.50 -3.77
C VAL A 152 -8.95 4.02 -3.75
N ALA A 153 -9.27 4.65 -4.88
CA ALA A 153 -9.48 6.09 -4.95
C ALA A 153 -10.98 6.37 -4.82
N ALA A 154 -11.35 7.30 -3.95
CA ALA A 154 -12.72 7.73 -3.74
C ALA A 154 -12.81 9.26 -3.75
N ARG A 155 -13.98 9.79 -4.08
CA ARG A 155 -14.31 11.21 -4.04
C ARG A 155 -15.74 11.37 -3.53
N ASP A 156 -15.94 12.28 -2.58
CA ASP A 156 -17.26 12.65 -2.06
C ASP A 156 -18.08 11.43 -1.55
N GLY A 157 -17.43 10.41 -1.06
CA GLY A 157 -18.05 9.19 -0.53
C GLY A 157 -18.34 8.11 -1.57
N GLU A 158 -17.84 8.24 -2.80
CA GLU A 158 -18.03 7.25 -3.87
C GLU A 158 -16.70 6.75 -4.39
N VAL A 159 -16.61 5.45 -4.69
CA VAL A 159 -15.43 4.84 -5.32
C VAL A 159 -15.30 5.33 -6.75
N VAL A 160 -14.12 5.87 -7.08
CA VAL A 160 -13.80 6.35 -8.44
C VAL A 160 -12.99 5.30 -9.18
N GLN A 161 -12.00 4.68 -8.51
CA GLN A 161 -11.10 3.71 -9.16
C GLN A 161 -10.54 2.72 -8.14
N VAL A 162 -10.26 1.51 -8.61
CA VAL A 162 -9.60 0.45 -7.85
C VAL A 162 -8.38 -0.03 -8.62
N ALA A 163 -7.28 -0.27 -7.92
CA ALA A 163 -6.06 -0.82 -8.50
C ALA A 163 -5.40 -1.81 -7.54
N ASP A 164 -4.87 -2.89 -8.08
CA ASP A 164 -4.15 -3.91 -7.33
C ASP A 164 -2.68 -3.97 -7.74
N GLY A 165 -1.86 -4.40 -6.81
CA GLY A 165 -0.47 -4.71 -7.05
C GLY A 165 -0.02 -5.88 -6.18
N THR A 166 0.68 -6.84 -6.78
CA THR A 166 1.22 -8.01 -6.09
C THR A 166 2.72 -8.16 -6.37
N VAL A 167 3.43 -8.76 -5.45
CA VAL A 167 4.80 -9.26 -5.67
C VAL A 167 4.91 -10.67 -5.12
N GLU A 168 5.33 -11.60 -5.96
CA GLU A 168 5.56 -12.98 -5.57
C GLU A 168 6.92 -13.15 -4.90
N GLY A 169 6.99 -14.05 -3.94
CA GLY A 169 8.20 -14.32 -3.17
C GLY A 169 8.10 -15.59 -2.34
N MET A 170 8.95 -15.66 -1.34
CA MET A 170 9.03 -16.80 -0.41
C MET A 170 9.30 -16.32 1.00
N ILE A 171 8.84 -17.08 2.00
CA ILE A 171 9.16 -16.81 3.40
C ILE A 171 10.46 -17.51 3.78
N LEU A 172 11.43 -16.73 4.24
CA LEU A 172 12.69 -17.22 4.79
C LEU A 172 12.48 -17.98 6.10
N ASP A 173 13.47 -18.76 6.50
CA ASP A 173 13.54 -19.46 7.80
C ASP A 173 14.10 -18.58 8.93
N ALA A 174 14.72 -17.47 8.58
CA ALA A 174 15.24 -16.47 9.51
C ALA A 174 15.22 -15.07 8.87
N PRO A 175 15.11 -14.00 9.67
CA PRO A 175 15.13 -12.63 9.17
C PRO A 175 16.47 -12.28 8.48
N ARG A 176 16.39 -11.55 7.37
CA ARG A 176 17.54 -10.98 6.67
C ARG A 176 17.31 -9.51 6.37
N GLY A 177 18.33 -8.67 6.63
CA GLY A 177 18.25 -7.22 6.48
C GLY A 177 17.55 -6.53 7.65
N THR A 178 17.59 -5.20 7.65
CA THR A 178 17.06 -4.34 8.72
C THR A 178 16.20 -3.19 8.19
N GLY A 179 16.03 -3.09 6.88
CA GLY A 179 15.22 -2.06 6.24
C GLY A 179 13.73 -2.40 6.22
N GLY A 180 12.92 -1.43 5.84
CA GLY A 180 11.49 -1.62 5.65
C GLY A 180 10.68 -1.69 6.95
N PHE A 181 9.59 -2.47 6.93
CA PHE A 181 8.68 -2.70 8.05
C PHE A 181 7.84 -3.97 7.80
N GLY A 182 7.06 -4.39 8.79
CA GLY A 182 6.23 -5.59 8.69
C GLY A 182 7.07 -6.86 8.49
N TYR A 183 6.71 -7.65 7.50
CA TYR A 183 7.37 -8.92 7.18
C TYR A 183 8.55 -8.77 6.20
N ASP A 184 9.01 -7.55 5.90
CA ASP A 184 10.09 -7.29 4.94
C ASP A 184 11.36 -8.11 5.20
N PRO A 185 11.80 -8.36 6.46
CA PRO A 185 12.97 -9.20 6.74
C PRO A 185 12.79 -10.69 6.40
N LEU A 186 11.56 -11.17 6.35
CA LEU A 186 11.24 -12.57 6.05
C LEU A 186 10.82 -12.78 4.59
N PHE A 187 10.42 -11.73 3.87
CA PHE A 187 9.94 -11.84 2.51
C PHE A 187 11.09 -11.77 1.50
N TYR A 188 11.42 -12.89 0.92
CA TYR A 188 12.48 -13.05 -0.07
C TYR A 188 11.95 -12.95 -1.49
N VAL A 189 12.59 -12.13 -2.31
CA VAL A 189 12.28 -11.96 -3.75
C VAL A 189 13.30 -12.74 -4.57
N PRO A 190 12.95 -13.88 -5.16
CA PRO A 190 13.91 -14.75 -5.88
C PRO A 190 14.63 -14.03 -7.01
N GLU A 191 13.94 -13.17 -7.76
CA GLU A 191 14.51 -12.41 -8.89
C GLU A 191 15.65 -11.48 -8.45
N LEU A 192 15.62 -11.00 -7.20
CA LEU A 192 16.63 -10.10 -6.65
C LEU A 192 17.68 -10.84 -5.81
N GLY A 193 17.43 -12.09 -5.40
CA GLY A 193 18.28 -12.83 -4.49
C GLY A 193 18.36 -12.25 -3.08
N LYS A 194 17.38 -11.42 -2.67
CA LYS A 194 17.38 -10.64 -1.44
C LYS A 194 16.01 -10.64 -0.76
N SER A 195 15.99 -10.41 0.55
CA SER A 195 14.75 -10.02 1.22
C SER A 195 14.43 -8.56 0.91
N ILE A 196 13.16 -8.16 1.11
CA ILE A 196 12.75 -6.76 0.95
C ILE A 196 13.52 -5.84 1.91
N ALA A 197 13.89 -6.32 3.10
CA ALA A 197 14.67 -5.53 4.06
C ALA A 197 16.14 -5.35 3.69
N GLU A 198 16.65 -6.03 2.66
CA GLU A 198 18.03 -5.92 2.15
C GLU A 198 18.15 -4.99 0.94
N ILE A 199 17.05 -4.46 0.42
CA ILE A 199 17.05 -3.58 -0.76
C ILE A 199 16.76 -2.13 -0.36
N ASP A 200 17.27 -1.20 -1.17
CA ASP A 200 16.97 0.22 -1.00
C ASP A 200 15.52 0.54 -1.38
N LEU A 201 15.05 1.72 -0.96
CA LEU A 201 13.65 2.13 -1.16
C LEU A 201 13.28 2.24 -2.63
N GLU A 202 14.16 2.74 -3.49
CA GLU A 202 13.88 2.92 -4.93
C GLU A 202 13.70 1.55 -5.60
N THR A 203 14.61 0.62 -5.36
CA THR A 203 14.51 -0.76 -5.84
C THR A 203 13.26 -1.44 -5.29
N LYS A 204 12.97 -1.28 -3.98
CA LYS A 204 11.75 -1.81 -3.36
C LYS A 204 10.50 -1.35 -4.11
N LEU A 205 10.37 -0.06 -4.39
CA LEU A 205 9.16 0.49 -5.00
C LEU A 205 8.99 0.09 -6.47
N SER A 206 10.09 -0.15 -7.19
CA SER A 206 10.03 -0.64 -8.56
C SER A 206 9.44 -2.06 -8.68
N VAL A 207 9.58 -2.87 -7.62
CA VAL A 207 9.15 -4.29 -7.63
C VAL A 207 7.97 -4.57 -6.69
N SER A 208 7.70 -3.70 -5.71
CA SER A 208 6.75 -3.99 -4.63
C SER A 208 5.29 -3.91 -5.06
N HIS A 209 4.44 -4.57 -4.27
CA HIS A 209 2.98 -4.52 -4.37
C HIS A 209 2.44 -3.07 -4.38
N ARG A 210 2.92 -2.19 -3.47
CA ARG A 210 2.49 -0.78 -3.42
C ARG A 210 2.92 0.01 -4.63
N GLY A 211 4.17 -0.16 -5.08
CA GLY A 211 4.65 0.50 -6.28
C GLY A 211 3.83 0.12 -7.51
N ARG A 212 3.52 -1.17 -7.67
CA ARG A 212 2.68 -1.68 -8.76
C ARG A 212 1.25 -1.17 -8.68
N ALA A 213 0.65 -1.15 -7.49
CA ALA A 213 -0.71 -0.64 -7.28
C ALA A 213 -0.81 0.86 -7.61
N ILE A 214 0.16 1.68 -7.17
CA ILE A 214 0.22 3.12 -7.50
C ILE A 214 0.36 3.33 -9.02
N ALA A 215 1.28 2.63 -9.67
CA ALA A 215 1.46 2.74 -11.11
C ALA A 215 0.17 2.40 -11.88
N ALA A 216 -0.51 1.34 -11.48
CA ALA A 216 -1.79 0.95 -12.06
C ALA A 216 -2.89 2.00 -11.82
N LEU A 217 -3.02 2.52 -10.58
CA LEU A 217 -4.01 3.54 -10.24
C LEU A 217 -3.81 4.81 -11.06
N VAL A 218 -2.58 5.32 -11.12
CA VAL A 218 -2.25 6.54 -11.87
C VAL A 218 -2.55 6.36 -13.35
N ALA A 219 -2.19 5.22 -13.95
CA ALA A 219 -2.47 4.93 -15.35
C ALA A 219 -3.98 4.89 -15.66
N MET A 220 -4.82 4.53 -14.69
CA MET A 220 -6.28 4.53 -14.85
C MET A 220 -6.90 5.92 -14.65
N LEU A 221 -6.37 6.71 -13.71
CA LEU A 221 -6.85 8.08 -13.44
C LEU A 221 -6.44 9.09 -14.53
N ALA A 222 -5.43 8.78 -15.33
CA ALA A 222 -4.94 9.63 -16.42
C ALA A 222 -5.70 9.45 -17.75
N ARG A 223 -6.70 8.56 -17.80
CA ARG A 223 -7.53 8.27 -18.99
C ARG A 223 -8.80 9.11 -19.01
#